data_f4bca3277c76f3287a37f785b2e49e70
#
_entry.id   f4bca3277c76f3287a37f785b2e49e70
#
_cell.length_a   1.000
_cell.length_b   1.000
_cell.length_c   1.000
_cell.angle_alpha   90.00
_cell.angle_beta   90.00
_cell.angle_gamma   90.00
#
_symmetry.space_group_name_H-M   'P 1'
#
loop_
_entity.id
_entity.type
_entity.pdbx_description
1 polymer ?
#
loop_
_entity_poly.entity_id
_entity_poly.type
_entity_poly.pdbx_seq_one_letter_code
_entity_poly.pdbx_strand_id
1 'polypeptide(L)'
;MAVLPTSVDRNAESYQRNRDGMLAAVEALRDIEAKVRATEQSKAERYREREQLLPRDRVNLLLDRGSPFLELSTLCGYGCHDDTDGSLAGGNSICGIGYVSGVRCMVNASNSAIKGGTMTPWGVQKTLRIQEIARQQKLPIVSLIESGGANLLYQDEMFIEGGRTFANQARLSAQGLPQITVVHGSSTAGGAYMPGLSDYVIMVRGRAKVFLAGPPLLKAATGEIAEDEELGGADMHAGTAGTCEYLAADDADGIRQAREVMARLDWNARAPKAVLRAFGPPRYDIDELCGIVSADHKKPYDCREVIARLVDDSDFDEFKADFDAQIVCGHAAIEGRTVGVIGNNGPITTKGANKAAQFIQLCCQGDIPLVFLQNITGYMVGKDAEQAGMVKHGSKMIQAVANAHVPKITFVIGGSFGAGNYGMCGRGFSPDFIFAWPNSRTAVMGGEQAAGVMQIVTEAKYKGRGETPPEGMLDKMYEQITTKFEQQGHAFYGSARLFDDGLIDPRDTRRVLALTLSVCRDARQRDVRPNDFGVARF
;
A
#
# COMPACT_ATOMS: atom_id res chain seq x y z
N MET A 1 23.24 -25.66 -0.29
CA MET A 1 22.91 -24.26 -0.56
C MET A 1 24.03 -23.42 0.01
N ALA A 2 24.42 -22.38 -0.65
CA ALA A 2 25.60 -21.59 -0.28
C ALA A 2 25.18 -20.36 0.53
N VAL A 3 25.72 -20.25 1.74
CA VAL A 3 25.57 -19.05 2.57
C VAL A 3 26.22 -17.87 1.83
N LEU A 4 25.48 -16.79 1.64
CA LEU A 4 26.04 -15.58 1.08
C LEU A 4 27.13 -15.02 2.00
N PRO A 5 28.33 -14.73 1.49
CA PRO A 5 29.34 -14.00 2.25
C PRO A 5 28.92 -12.52 2.43
N THR A 6 29.52 -11.84 3.40
CA THR A 6 29.36 -10.39 3.55
C THR A 6 30.70 -9.69 3.45
N SER A 7 30.71 -8.54 2.81
CA SER A 7 31.85 -7.62 2.75
C SER A 7 31.59 -6.32 3.53
N VAL A 8 30.48 -6.25 4.28
CA VAL A 8 30.08 -5.06 5.03
C VAL A 8 31.04 -4.81 6.18
N ASP A 9 31.70 -3.65 6.16
CA ASP A 9 32.46 -3.11 7.27
C ASP A 9 31.65 -2.04 8.01
N ARG A 10 31.18 -2.38 9.20
CA ARG A 10 30.41 -1.46 10.06
C ARG A 10 31.19 -0.23 10.51
N ASN A 11 32.51 -0.29 10.51
CA ASN A 11 33.38 0.81 10.91
C ASN A 11 33.73 1.76 9.75
N ALA A 12 33.40 1.36 8.52
CA ALA A 12 33.63 2.20 7.36
C ALA A 12 32.85 3.52 7.47
N GLU A 13 33.45 4.63 7.17
CA GLU A 13 32.84 5.97 7.20
C GLU A 13 31.62 6.05 6.26
N SER A 14 31.66 5.35 5.11
CA SER A 14 30.54 5.24 4.18
C SER A 14 29.34 4.53 4.79
N TYR A 15 29.59 3.45 5.56
CA TYR A 15 28.54 2.71 6.26
C TYR A 15 27.84 3.59 7.31
N GLN A 16 28.63 4.29 8.15
CA GLN A 16 28.07 5.15 9.18
C GLN A 16 27.26 6.30 8.57
N ARG A 17 27.77 6.94 7.53
CA ARG A 17 27.06 8.00 6.81
C ARG A 17 25.74 7.51 6.18
N ASN A 18 25.73 6.32 5.57
CA ASN A 18 24.52 5.72 5.02
C ASN A 18 23.49 5.43 6.12
N ARG A 19 23.97 4.88 7.24
CA ARG A 19 23.13 4.56 8.40
C ARG A 19 22.46 5.80 8.98
N ASP A 20 23.22 6.86 9.19
CA ASP A 20 22.69 8.12 9.73
C ASP A 20 21.65 8.73 8.78
N GLY A 21 21.92 8.74 7.48
CA GLY A 21 20.97 9.22 6.47
C GLY A 21 19.69 8.38 6.40
N MET A 22 19.78 7.05 6.49
CA MET A 22 18.62 6.17 6.49
C MET A 22 17.80 6.34 7.77
N LEU A 23 18.44 6.41 8.93
CA LEU A 23 17.74 6.60 10.20
C LEU A 23 17.03 7.96 10.26
N ALA A 24 17.65 9.02 9.73
CA ALA A 24 16.99 10.32 9.61
C ALA A 24 15.73 10.26 8.71
N ALA A 25 15.80 9.51 7.61
CA ALA A 25 14.63 9.32 6.72
C ALA A 25 13.51 8.49 7.39
N VAL A 26 13.88 7.48 8.19
CA VAL A 26 12.93 6.70 9.02
C VAL A 26 12.30 7.59 10.10
N GLU A 27 13.09 8.42 10.75
CA GLU A 27 12.58 9.36 11.77
C GLU A 27 11.58 10.35 11.15
N ALA A 28 11.91 10.92 10.00
CA ALA A 28 10.99 11.82 9.27
C ALA A 28 9.66 11.15 8.93
N LEU A 29 9.66 9.86 8.56
CA LEU A 29 8.43 9.09 8.37
C LEU A 29 7.62 9.00 9.67
N ARG A 30 8.28 8.61 10.77
CA ARG A 30 7.65 8.48 12.09
C ARG A 30 7.09 9.80 12.62
N ASP A 31 7.77 10.91 12.33
CA ASP A 31 7.32 12.25 12.72
C ASP A 31 6.00 12.62 12.04
N ILE A 32 5.84 12.30 10.75
CA ILE A 32 4.56 12.53 10.03
C ILE A 32 3.46 11.66 10.65
N GLU A 33 3.71 10.39 10.86
CA GLU A 33 2.75 9.48 11.52
C GLU A 33 2.39 9.95 12.94
N ALA A 34 3.37 10.46 13.69
CA ALA A 34 3.16 11.02 15.02
C ALA A 34 2.29 12.29 14.99
N LYS A 35 2.47 13.17 14.00
CA LYS A 35 1.61 14.36 13.81
C LYS A 35 0.15 13.97 13.57
N VAL A 36 -0.10 12.98 12.72
CA VAL A 36 -1.46 12.46 12.49
C VAL A 36 -2.08 11.95 13.79
N ARG A 37 -1.33 11.14 14.55
CA ARG A 37 -1.77 10.62 15.85
C ARG A 37 -2.02 11.73 16.88
N ALA A 38 -1.17 12.76 16.91
CA ALA A 38 -1.37 13.93 17.77
C ALA A 38 -2.63 14.71 17.40
N THR A 39 -2.94 14.84 16.10
CA THR A 39 -4.19 15.45 15.63
C THR A 39 -5.41 14.65 16.08
N GLU A 40 -5.39 13.32 15.96
CA GLU A 40 -6.44 12.44 16.53
C GLU A 40 -6.58 12.64 18.04
N GLN A 41 -5.47 12.57 18.77
CA GLN A 41 -5.45 12.67 20.23
C GLN A 41 -5.94 14.02 20.74
N SER A 42 -5.74 15.11 19.97
CA SER A 42 -6.27 16.43 20.32
C SER A 42 -7.79 16.49 20.42
N LYS A 43 -8.50 15.48 19.90
CA LYS A 43 -9.97 15.35 19.95
C LYS A 43 -10.44 14.43 21.09
N ALA A 44 -9.54 13.84 21.87
CA ALA A 44 -9.86 12.81 22.86
C ALA A 44 -10.91 13.28 23.88
N GLU A 45 -10.82 14.54 24.37
CA GLU A 45 -11.80 15.05 25.32
C GLU A 45 -13.22 15.14 24.74
N ARG A 46 -13.34 15.67 23.51
CA ARG A 46 -14.61 15.72 22.78
C ARG A 46 -15.23 14.34 22.58
N TYR A 47 -14.40 13.32 22.29
CA TYR A 47 -14.88 11.95 22.14
C TYR A 47 -15.32 11.37 23.48
N ARG A 48 -14.60 11.66 24.55
CA ARG A 48 -14.96 11.23 25.92
C ARG A 48 -16.28 11.86 26.39
N GLU A 49 -16.49 13.16 26.15
CA GLU A 49 -17.75 13.87 26.46
C GLU A 49 -18.95 13.26 25.74
N ARG A 50 -18.70 12.66 24.56
CA ARG A 50 -19.70 11.95 23.77
C ARG A 50 -19.77 10.47 24.08
N GLU A 51 -19.01 10.01 25.07
CA GLU A 51 -18.83 8.60 25.43
C GLU A 51 -18.42 7.72 24.21
N GLN A 52 -17.65 8.27 23.29
CA GLN A 52 -17.15 7.59 22.08
C GLN A 52 -15.67 7.23 22.24
N LEU A 53 -15.26 6.14 21.60
CA LEU A 53 -13.86 5.79 21.44
C LEU A 53 -13.26 6.56 20.24
N LEU A 54 -11.99 6.96 20.35
CA LEU A 54 -11.24 7.46 19.19
C LEU A 54 -11.15 6.38 18.10
N PRO A 55 -11.09 6.76 16.82
CA PRO A 55 -11.00 5.79 15.72
C PRO A 55 -9.89 4.76 15.89
N ARG A 56 -8.71 5.18 16.33
CA ARG A 56 -7.59 4.27 16.57
C ARG A 56 -7.82 3.35 17.76
N ASP A 57 -8.50 3.81 18.80
CA ASP A 57 -8.88 2.97 19.95
C ASP A 57 -9.91 1.91 19.53
N ARG A 58 -10.85 2.26 18.63
CA ARG A 58 -11.79 1.29 18.04
C ARG A 58 -11.03 0.20 17.28
N VAL A 59 -10.02 0.56 16.48
CA VAL A 59 -9.17 -0.41 15.76
C VAL A 59 -8.38 -1.27 16.74
N ASN A 60 -7.78 -0.67 17.76
CA ASN A 60 -7.02 -1.40 18.78
C ASN A 60 -7.89 -2.41 19.55
N LEU A 61 -9.15 -2.05 19.84
CA LEU A 61 -10.11 -2.94 20.52
C LEU A 61 -10.61 -4.05 19.58
N LEU A 62 -10.71 -3.78 18.28
CA LEU A 62 -11.12 -4.75 17.27
C LEU A 62 -10.08 -5.85 17.08
N LEU A 63 -8.81 -5.48 17.06
CA LEU A 63 -7.70 -6.38 16.77
C LEU A 63 -7.43 -7.35 17.95
N ASP A 64 -6.95 -8.53 17.62
CA ASP A 64 -6.50 -9.49 18.62
C ASP A 64 -5.22 -8.99 19.31
N ARG A 65 -5.20 -9.03 20.63
CA ARG A 65 -4.05 -8.58 21.42
C ARG A 65 -2.80 -9.38 21.07
N GLY A 66 -1.69 -8.67 20.82
CA GLY A 66 -0.41 -9.28 20.48
C GLY A 66 -0.32 -9.81 19.04
N SER A 67 -1.37 -9.69 18.23
CA SER A 67 -1.31 -10.01 16.82
C SER A 67 -0.72 -8.86 16.00
N PRO A 68 -0.06 -9.14 14.87
CA PRO A 68 0.45 -8.10 14.00
C PRO A 68 -0.69 -7.33 13.30
N PHE A 69 -0.51 -6.02 13.16
CA PHE A 69 -1.32 -5.17 12.30
C PHE A 69 -0.41 -4.49 11.27
N LEU A 70 -0.58 -4.83 10.01
CA LEU A 70 0.10 -4.19 8.89
C LEU A 70 -0.75 -3.02 8.42
N GLU A 71 -0.51 -1.85 8.97
CA GLU A 71 -1.19 -0.61 8.56
C GLU A 71 -0.68 -0.19 7.17
N LEU A 72 -1.59 0.12 6.26
CA LEU A 72 -1.30 0.39 4.86
C LEU A 72 -1.50 1.87 4.53
N SER A 73 -0.62 2.40 3.67
CA SER A 73 -0.72 3.74 3.08
C SER A 73 -0.89 4.85 4.13
N THR A 74 -0.07 4.84 5.18
CA THR A 74 -0.10 5.82 6.27
C THR A 74 0.16 7.26 5.80
N LEU A 75 0.89 7.44 4.69
CA LEU A 75 1.16 8.74 4.08
C LEU A 75 0.19 9.14 2.96
N CYS A 76 -0.87 8.35 2.71
CA CYS A 76 -1.83 8.66 1.65
C CYS A 76 -2.35 10.10 1.76
N GLY A 77 -2.22 10.90 0.70
CA GLY A 77 -2.64 12.30 0.66
C GLY A 77 -1.72 13.29 1.39
N TYR A 78 -0.55 12.86 1.89
CA TYR A 78 0.44 13.75 2.50
C TYR A 78 0.85 14.90 1.56
N GLY A 79 0.76 16.13 2.06
CA GLY A 79 1.04 17.35 1.29
C GLY A 79 0.12 17.57 0.09
N CYS A 80 -1.09 16.99 0.09
CA CYS A 80 -2.10 17.14 -0.95
C CYS A 80 -3.34 17.85 -0.42
N HIS A 81 -4.00 18.63 -1.26
CA HIS A 81 -5.23 19.37 -0.93
C HIS A 81 -5.07 20.22 0.34
N ASP A 82 -5.83 19.88 1.38
CA ASP A 82 -5.85 20.64 2.64
C ASP A 82 -4.71 20.25 3.61
N ASP A 83 -3.91 19.23 3.29
CA ASP A 83 -2.79 18.80 4.13
C ASP A 83 -1.55 19.66 3.84
N THR A 84 -1.35 20.71 4.65
CA THR A 84 -0.24 21.66 4.49
C THR A 84 0.99 21.31 5.31
N ASP A 85 0.85 20.47 6.36
CA ASP A 85 1.90 20.19 7.34
C ASP A 85 2.09 18.69 7.66
N GLY A 86 1.33 17.82 6.99
CA GLY A 86 1.36 16.37 7.19
C GLY A 86 0.46 15.85 8.31
N SER A 87 -0.28 16.74 8.97
CA SER A 87 -1.16 16.36 10.10
C SER A 87 -2.47 15.67 9.66
N LEU A 88 -2.79 15.72 8.36
CA LEU A 88 -3.98 15.13 7.75
C LEU A 88 -3.68 13.93 6.85
N ALA A 89 -2.42 13.45 6.83
CA ALA A 89 -2.04 12.28 6.05
C ALA A 89 -2.83 11.03 6.47
N GLY A 90 -2.89 10.04 5.57
CA GLY A 90 -3.59 8.77 5.79
C GLY A 90 -4.95 8.68 5.10
N GLY A 91 -5.35 9.67 4.29
CA GLY A 91 -6.60 9.66 3.51
C GLY A 91 -7.86 9.58 4.38
N ASN A 92 -7.82 10.14 5.59
CA ASN A 92 -8.89 10.12 6.60
C ASN A 92 -9.38 8.70 6.97
N SER A 93 -8.50 7.70 6.86
CA SER A 93 -8.83 6.32 7.21
C SER A 93 -7.62 5.55 7.77
N ILE A 94 -7.89 4.65 8.71
CA ILE A 94 -6.94 3.69 9.25
C ILE A 94 -7.25 2.35 8.60
N CYS A 95 -6.36 1.88 7.72
CA CYS A 95 -6.56 0.67 6.95
C CYS A 95 -5.37 -0.27 7.10
N GLY A 96 -5.63 -1.56 7.14
CA GLY A 96 -4.56 -2.54 7.26
C GLY A 96 -5.03 -3.98 7.35
N ILE A 97 -4.08 -4.89 7.34
CA ILE A 97 -4.31 -6.32 7.53
C ILE A 97 -4.00 -6.69 8.97
N GLY A 98 -4.99 -7.22 9.66
CA GLY A 98 -4.87 -7.64 11.06
C GLY A 98 -5.65 -8.91 11.35
N TYR A 99 -5.75 -9.25 12.63
CA TYR A 99 -6.47 -10.42 13.09
C TYR A 99 -7.63 -10.00 14.00
N VAL A 100 -8.81 -10.54 13.72
CA VAL A 100 -10.04 -10.34 14.49
C VAL A 100 -10.60 -11.71 14.82
N SER A 101 -10.69 -12.05 16.09
CA SER A 101 -11.10 -13.39 16.55
C SER A 101 -10.33 -14.54 15.89
N GLY A 102 -9.02 -14.37 15.74
CA GLY A 102 -8.14 -15.33 15.08
C GLY A 102 -8.23 -15.34 13.54
N VAL A 103 -9.13 -14.57 12.96
CA VAL A 103 -9.32 -14.49 11.50
C VAL A 103 -8.54 -13.32 10.92
N ARG A 104 -7.70 -13.59 9.94
CA ARG A 104 -7.01 -12.54 9.19
C ARG A 104 -8.00 -11.81 8.28
N CYS A 105 -8.08 -10.50 8.41
CA CYS A 105 -9.03 -9.67 7.67
C CYS A 105 -8.43 -8.32 7.28
N MET A 106 -9.09 -7.63 6.36
CA MET A 106 -8.85 -6.23 6.06
C MET A 106 -9.67 -5.38 7.03
N VAL A 107 -9.02 -4.48 7.75
CA VAL A 107 -9.66 -3.46 8.58
C VAL A 107 -9.70 -2.15 7.81
N ASN A 108 -10.85 -1.47 7.82
CA ASN A 108 -11.05 -0.17 7.21
C ASN A 108 -11.84 0.72 8.17
N ALA A 109 -11.17 1.60 8.90
CA ALA A 109 -11.81 2.49 9.86
C ALA A 109 -11.76 3.94 9.41
N SER A 110 -12.91 4.61 9.40
CA SER A 110 -12.97 6.07 9.18
C SER A 110 -12.23 6.79 10.30
N ASN A 111 -11.33 7.70 9.97
CA ASN A 111 -10.67 8.54 10.96
C ASN A 111 -11.49 9.81 11.20
N SER A 112 -12.62 9.66 11.91
CA SER A 112 -13.55 10.76 12.18
C SER A 112 -12.99 11.83 13.11
N ALA A 113 -11.88 11.59 13.78
CA ALA A 113 -11.12 12.60 14.51
C ALA A 113 -10.48 13.64 13.58
N ILE A 114 -10.26 13.28 12.31
CA ILE A 114 -9.75 14.17 11.27
C ILE A 114 -10.91 14.57 10.36
N LYS A 115 -11.24 15.86 10.33
CA LYS A 115 -12.32 16.45 9.48
C LYS A 115 -13.64 15.64 9.49
N GLY A 116 -13.99 15.04 10.63
CA GLY A 116 -15.23 14.28 10.78
C GLY A 116 -15.32 13.03 9.91
N GLY A 117 -14.20 12.45 9.50
CA GLY A 117 -14.17 11.30 8.61
C GLY A 117 -14.65 11.57 7.18
N THR A 118 -14.67 12.84 6.78
CA THR A 118 -15.07 13.25 5.42
C THR A 118 -14.14 12.64 4.39
N MET A 119 -14.70 12.03 3.34
CA MET A 119 -13.93 11.43 2.26
C MET A 119 -13.17 12.48 1.45
N THR A 120 -11.91 12.19 1.16
CA THR A 120 -11.02 13.00 0.32
C THR A 120 -10.68 12.25 -0.97
N PRO A 121 -10.18 12.93 -2.04
CA PRO A 121 -9.79 12.26 -3.28
C PRO A 121 -8.81 11.10 -3.04
N TRP A 122 -7.77 11.33 -2.26
CA TRP A 122 -6.80 10.29 -1.93
C TRP A 122 -7.37 9.22 -1.00
N GLY A 123 -8.30 9.56 -0.12
CA GLY A 123 -9.03 8.57 0.69
C GLY A 123 -9.86 7.60 -0.15
N VAL A 124 -10.49 8.08 -1.22
CA VAL A 124 -11.21 7.24 -2.20
C VAL A 124 -10.23 6.31 -2.91
N GLN A 125 -9.09 6.82 -3.40
CA GLN A 125 -8.06 5.99 -4.05
C GLN A 125 -7.48 4.94 -3.10
N LYS A 126 -7.25 5.29 -1.84
CA LYS A 126 -6.84 4.34 -0.79
C LYS A 126 -7.89 3.25 -0.61
N THR A 127 -9.17 3.61 -0.53
CA THR A 127 -10.26 2.63 -0.40
C THR A 127 -10.29 1.67 -1.58
N LEU A 128 -10.13 2.15 -2.82
CA LEU A 128 -10.05 1.30 -4.01
C LEU A 128 -8.89 0.30 -3.92
N ARG A 129 -7.71 0.75 -3.45
CA ARG A 129 -6.57 -0.16 -3.28
C ARG A 129 -6.81 -1.19 -2.18
N ILE A 130 -7.40 -0.79 -1.05
CA ILE A 130 -7.75 -1.70 0.04
C ILE A 130 -8.74 -2.77 -0.42
N GLN A 131 -9.76 -2.39 -1.19
CA GLN A 131 -10.71 -3.33 -1.80
C GLN A 131 -10.04 -4.28 -2.80
N GLU A 132 -9.09 -3.78 -3.59
CA GLU A 132 -8.30 -4.61 -4.50
C GLU A 132 -7.47 -5.65 -3.74
N ILE A 133 -6.75 -5.25 -2.70
CA ILE A 133 -5.98 -6.17 -1.84
C ILE A 133 -6.93 -7.18 -1.18
N ALA A 134 -8.05 -6.75 -0.60
CA ALA A 134 -9.00 -7.65 0.02
C ALA A 134 -9.54 -8.69 -0.97
N ARG A 135 -9.83 -8.28 -2.19
CA ARG A 135 -10.28 -9.17 -3.28
C ARG A 135 -9.20 -10.18 -3.68
N GLN A 136 -7.98 -9.69 -3.97
CA GLN A 136 -6.87 -10.54 -4.40
C GLN A 136 -6.45 -11.52 -3.31
N GLN A 137 -6.41 -11.04 -2.06
CA GLN A 137 -5.97 -11.82 -0.91
C GLN A 137 -7.12 -12.58 -0.22
N LYS A 138 -8.33 -12.54 -0.78
CA LYS A 138 -9.54 -13.20 -0.26
C LYS A 138 -9.71 -12.94 1.24
N LEU A 139 -9.68 -11.66 1.63
CA LEU A 139 -9.83 -11.23 3.02
C LEU A 139 -11.26 -10.76 3.30
N PRO A 140 -11.89 -11.21 4.38
CA PRO A 140 -13.08 -10.54 4.90
C PRO A 140 -12.73 -9.09 5.24
N ILE A 141 -13.71 -8.19 5.18
CA ILE A 141 -13.52 -6.77 5.51
C ILE A 141 -14.31 -6.44 6.77
N VAL A 142 -13.66 -5.77 7.73
CA VAL A 142 -14.34 -5.14 8.87
C VAL A 142 -14.20 -3.63 8.71
N SER A 143 -15.33 -2.94 8.59
CA SER A 143 -15.40 -1.49 8.46
C SER A 143 -15.94 -0.86 9.74
N LEU A 144 -15.24 0.13 10.29
CA LEU A 144 -15.66 0.94 11.44
C LEU A 144 -15.98 2.34 10.90
N ILE A 145 -17.27 2.67 10.78
CA ILE A 145 -17.72 3.81 10.00
C ILE A 145 -18.25 4.95 10.89
N GLU A 146 -17.74 6.13 10.59
CA GLU A 146 -18.27 7.41 11.04
C GLU A 146 -17.79 8.46 10.02
N SER A 147 -18.70 9.02 9.20
CA SER A 147 -18.31 9.88 8.08
C SER A 147 -19.31 10.99 7.84
N GLY A 148 -18.81 12.21 7.67
CA GLY A 148 -19.57 13.36 7.21
C GLY A 148 -19.90 13.39 5.71
N GLY A 149 -19.63 12.28 4.98
CA GLY A 149 -19.84 12.20 3.54
C GLY A 149 -18.63 12.66 2.72
N ALA A 150 -18.85 13.07 1.46
CA ALA A 150 -17.80 13.52 0.56
C ALA A 150 -17.43 14.99 0.79
N ASN A 151 -16.13 15.32 0.65
CA ASN A 151 -15.71 16.72 0.62
C ASN A 151 -16.11 17.37 -0.71
N LEU A 152 -17.16 18.17 -0.67
CA LEU A 152 -17.74 18.79 -1.86
C LEU A 152 -16.81 19.75 -2.61
N LEU A 153 -15.74 20.25 -1.96
CA LEU A 153 -14.74 21.09 -2.61
C LEU A 153 -13.92 20.34 -3.68
N TYR A 154 -13.88 19.01 -3.59
CA TYR A 154 -13.11 18.14 -4.50
C TYR A 154 -14.03 17.10 -5.17
N GLN A 155 -15.29 17.42 -5.38
CA GLN A 155 -16.29 16.48 -5.89
C GLN A 155 -15.96 15.93 -7.28
N ASP A 156 -15.36 16.73 -8.13
CA ASP A 156 -14.93 16.39 -9.49
C ASP A 156 -13.82 15.32 -9.50
N GLU A 157 -12.94 15.32 -8.50
CA GLU A 157 -11.89 14.31 -8.34
C GLU A 157 -12.39 13.00 -7.72
N MET A 158 -13.56 13.00 -7.08
CA MET A 158 -14.05 11.87 -6.29
C MET A 158 -15.26 11.14 -6.87
N PHE A 159 -16.13 11.84 -7.63
CA PHE A 159 -17.45 11.34 -7.96
C PHE A 159 -17.44 9.97 -8.65
N ILE A 160 -16.64 9.83 -9.70
CA ILE A 160 -16.56 8.57 -10.47
C ILE A 160 -15.91 7.46 -9.65
N GLU A 161 -14.77 7.76 -9.05
CA GLU A 161 -14.00 6.77 -8.26
C GLU A 161 -14.73 6.38 -6.97
N GLY A 162 -15.49 7.29 -6.37
CA GLY A 162 -16.41 7.01 -5.27
C GLY A 162 -17.47 5.98 -5.65
N GLY A 163 -18.07 6.12 -6.84
CA GLY A 163 -19.01 5.13 -7.38
C GLY A 163 -18.37 3.74 -7.57
N ARG A 164 -17.08 3.69 -7.96
CA ARG A 164 -16.34 2.42 -8.08
C ARG A 164 -16.19 1.71 -6.74
N THR A 165 -16.04 2.45 -5.63
CA THR A 165 -15.95 1.82 -4.30
C THR A 165 -17.22 1.04 -3.96
N PHE A 166 -18.39 1.57 -4.30
CA PHE A 166 -19.67 0.88 -4.08
C PHE A 166 -19.85 -0.34 -5.00
N ALA A 167 -19.50 -0.19 -6.28
CA ALA A 167 -19.53 -1.31 -7.22
C ALA A 167 -18.60 -2.45 -6.77
N ASN A 168 -17.41 -2.11 -6.28
CA ASN A 168 -16.47 -3.10 -5.75
C ASN A 168 -17.02 -3.77 -4.47
N GLN A 169 -17.64 -3.01 -3.57
CA GLN A 169 -18.24 -3.55 -2.36
C GLN A 169 -19.32 -4.59 -2.69
N ALA A 170 -20.20 -4.29 -3.63
CA ALA A 170 -21.21 -5.24 -4.13
C ALA A 170 -20.57 -6.49 -4.76
N ARG A 171 -19.50 -6.31 -5.57
CA ARG A 171 -18.78 -7.42 -6.19
C ARG A 171 -18.04 -8.31 -5.18
N LEU A 172 -17.47 -7.73 -4.13
CA LEU A 172 -16.82 -8.48 -3.05
C LEU A 172 -17.81 -9.40 -2.35
N SER A 173 -19.02 -8.91 -2.02
CA SER A 173 -20.10 -9.72 -1.47
C SER A 173 -20.49 -10.86 -2.42
N ALA A 174 -20.69 -10.56 -3.72
CA ALA A 174 -21.01 -11.56 -4.73
C ALA A 174 -19.93 -12.64 -4.89
N GLN A 175 -18.66 -12.28 -4.69
CA GLN A 175 -17.52 -13.21 -4.69
C GLN A 175 -17.43 -14.05 -3.40
N GLY A 176 -18.33 -13.86 -2.44
CA GLY A 176 -18.34 -14.59 -1.18
C GLY A 176 -17.29 -14.08 -0.16
N LEU A 177 -16.88 -12.83 -0.26
CA LEU A 177 -15.97 -12.16 0.68
C LEU A 177 -16.80 -11.36 1.68
N PRO A 178 -16.91 -11.80 2.95
CA PRO A 178 -17.80 -11.18 3.92
C PRO A 178 -17.37 -9.76 4.29
N GLN A 179 -18.35 -8.88 4.45
CA GLN A 179 -18.18 -7.50 4.83
C GLN A 179 -19.02 -7.20 6.07
N ILE A 180 -18.36 -6.84 7.16
CA ILE A 180 -18.96 -6.51 8.46
C ILE A 180 -18.75 -5.02 8.69
N THR A 181 -19.81 -4.29 8.96
CA THR A 181 -19.74 -2.85 9.22
C THR A 181 -20.31 -2.52 10.60
N VAL A 182 -19.53 -1.77 11.40
CA VAL A 182 -20.01 -1.13 12.62
C VAL A 182 -20.15 0.37 12.35
N VAL A 183 -21.36 0.89 12.53
CA VAL A 183 -21.65 2.32 12.40
C VAL A 183 -21.59 2.95 13.79
N HIS A 184 -20.58 3.77 14.02
CA HIS A 184 -20.28 4.39 15.32
C HIS A 184 -20.86 5.80 15.48
N GLY A 185 -21.24 6.43 14.39
CA GLY A 185 -21.77 7.78 14.33
C GLY A 185 -22.54 8.02 13.04
N SER A 186 -22.54 9.24 12.54
CA SER A 186 -23.25 9.55 11.30
C SER A 186 -22.56 8.93 10.08
N SER A 187 -23.36 8.39 9.15
CA SER A 187 -22.94 7.94 7.84
C SER A 187 -23.98 8.41 6.82
N THR A 188 -23.71 9.56 6.20
CA THR A 188 -24.72 10.32 5.48
C THR A 188 -24.45 10.41 3.97
N ALA A 189 -25.49 10.69 3.20
CA ALA A 189 -25.45 10.82 1.75
C ALA A 189 -24.82 9.56 1.09
N GLY A 190 -23.80 9.72 0.25
CA GLY A 190 -23.08 8.60 -0.34
C GLY A 190 -22.49 7.63 0.70
N GLY A 191 -22.10 8.13 1.88
CA GLY A 191 -21.61 7.31 2.99
C GLY A 191 -22.62 6.28 3.51
N ALA A 192 -23.92 6.55 3.38
CA ALA A 192 -24.98 5.64 3.79
C ALA A 192 -24.98 4.31 3.00
N TYR A 193 -24.44 4.29 1.81
CA TYR A 193 -24.32 3.07 1.01
C TYR A 193 -23.20 2.14 1.49
N MET A 194 -22.24 2.61 2.27
CA MET A 194 -21.21 1.73 2.84
C MET A 194 -21.82 0.68 3.78
N PRO A 195 -22.59 1.03 4.83
CA PRO A 195 -23.34 0.05 5.60
C PRO A 195 -24.41 -0.64 4.74
N GLY A 196 -25.15 0.10 3.89
CA GLY A 196 -26.20 -0.45 3.05
C GLY A 196 -25.75 -1.56 2.09
N LEU A 197 -24.49 -1.60 1.71
CA LEU A 197 -23.88 -2.64 0.85
C LEU A 197 -23.10 -3.70 1.64
N SER A 198 -23.00 -3.59 2.96
CA SER A 198 -22.34 -4.59 3.80
C SER A 198 -23.22 -5.82 4.03
N ASP A 199 -22.60 -6.96 4.28
CA ASP A 199 -23.31 -8.22 4.52
C ASP A 199 -23.87 -8.29 5.95
N TYR A 200 -23.20 -7.63 6.91
CA TYR A 200 -23.62 -7.48 8.29
C TYR A 200 -23.45 -6.04 8.74
N VAL A 201 -24.51 -5.45 9.27
CA VAL A 201 -24.53 -4.09 9.80
C VAL A 201 -24.83 -4.10 11.29
N ILE A 202 -23.96 -3.48 12.05
CA ILE A 202 -24.09 -3.27 13.49
C ILE A 202 -24.19 -1.77 13.71
N MET A 203 -25.22 -1.27 14.40
CA MET A 203 -25.40 0.16 14.66
C MET A 203 -25.35 0.45 16.14
N VAL A 204 -24.58 1.47 16.55
CA VAL A 204 -24.51 1.92 17.94
C VAL A 204 -25.72 2.80 18.24
N ARG A 205 -26.54 2.36 19.22
CA ARG A 205 -27.78 3.01 19.61
C ARG A 205 -27.56 4.44 20.08
N GLY A 206 -28.45 5.35 19.68
CA GLY A 206 -28.42 6.77 20.04
C GLY A 206 -27.27 7.58 19.40
N ARG A 207 -26.42 6.93 18.56
CA ARG A 207 -25.27 7.60 17.92
C ARG A 207 -25.20 7.32 16.43
N ALA A 208 -25.36 6.07 16.02
CA ALA A 208 -25.33 5.69 14.62
C ALA A 208 -26.54 6.26 13.90
N LYS A 209 -26.28 6.97 12.80
CA LYS A 209 -27.30 7.56 11.95
C LYS A 209 -26.96 7.31 10.49
N VAL A 210 -27.87 6.67 9.79
CA VAL A 210 -27.71 6.34 8.37
C VAL A 210 -28.90 6.88 7.59
N PHE A 211 -28.67 7.86 6.74
CA PHE A 211 -29.70 8.42 5.86
C PHE A 211 -29.09 9.04 4.60
N LEU A 212 -29.85 9.05 3.52
CA LEU A 212 -29.41 9.67 2.25
C LEU A 212 -29.46 11.21 2.31
N ALA A 213 -30.48 11.73 2.99
CA ALA A 213 -30.66 13.16 3.20
C ALA A 213 -30.93 13.43 4.67
N GLY A 214 -30.06 14.14 5.36
CA GLY A 214 -30.29 14.56 6.74
C GLY A 214 -31.42 15.57 6.87
N PRO A 215 -31.90 15.85 8.13
CA PRO A 215 -33.05 16.71 8.35
C PRO A 215 -33.04 18.07 7.65
N PRO A 216 -31.88 18.80 7.57
CA PRO A 216 -31.85 20.08 6.83
C PRO A 216 -32.10 19.90 5.33
N LEU A 217 -31.55 18.86 4.73
CA LEU A 217 -31.72 18.58 3.30
C LEU A 217 -33.12 18.03 3.01
N LEU A 218 -33.66 17.19 3.88
CA LEU A 218 -35.03 16.69 3.80
C LEU A 218 -36.02 17.86 3.79
N LYS A 219 -35.88 18.78 4.76
CA LYS A 219 -36.72 19.97 4.84
C LYS A 219 -36.62 20.84 3.59
N ALA A 220 -35.41 21.01 3.06
CA ALA A 220 -35.23 21.82 1.85
C ALA A 220 -35.82 21.15 0.60
N ALA A 221 -35.77 19.82 0.52
CA ALA A 221 -36.22 19.08 -0.66
C ALA A 221 -37.72 18.79 -0.68
N THR A 222 -38.31 18.50 0.48
CA THR A 222 -39.72 18.03 0.59
C THR A 222 -40.60 18.89 1.48
N GLY A 223 -40.01 19.78 2.30
CA GLY A 223 -40.71 20.53 3.35
C GLY A 223 -40.99 19.73 4.63
N GLU A 224 -40.66 18.45 4.64
CA GLU A 224 -40.84 17.57 5.79
C GLU A 224 -39.85 17.90 6.91
N ILE A 225 -40.28 17.78 8.16
CA ILE A 225 -39.46 17.97 9.36
C ILE A 225 -39.40 16.64 10.09
N ALA A 226 -38.22 16.12 10.29
CA ALA A 226 -37.97 14.92 11.07
C ALA A 226 -36.72 15.11 11.93
N GLU A 227 -36.69 14.44 13.09
CA GLU A 227 -35.50 14.39 13.94
C GLU A 227 -34.52 13.34 13.40
N ASP A 228 -33.23 13.55 13.64
CA ASP A 228 -32.15 12.66 13.19
C ASP A 228 -32.40 11.19 13.54
N GLU A 229 -32.86 10.94 14.78
CA GLU A 229 -33.06 9.59 15.30
C GLU A 229 -34.29 8.91 14.66
N GLU A 230 -35.33 9.69 14.39
CA GLU A 230 -36.55 9.24 13.70
C GLU A 230 -36.26 8.92 12.24
N LEU A 231 -35.45 9.78 11.58
CA LEU A 231 -35.13 9.67 10.14
C LEU A 231 -34.17 8.53 9.82
N GLY A 232 -33.16 8.31 10.67
CA GLY A 232 -32.10 7.36 10.36
C GLY A 232 -31.33 6.82 11.57
N GLY A 233 -31.94 6.83 12.74
CA GLY A 233 -31.36 6.29 13.96
C GLY A 233 -31.28 4.76 13.97
N ALA A 234 -30.46 4.22 14.85
CA ALA A 234 -30.22 2.79 14.93
C ALA A 234 -31.48 1.97 15.25
N ASP A 235 -32.33 2.46 16.16
CA ASP A 235 -33.58 1.77 16.52
C ASP A 235 -34.58 1.74 15.35
N MET A 236 -34.66 2.81 14.56
CA MET A 236 -35.48 2.86 13.36
C MET A 236 -34.99 1.83 12.31
N HIS A 237 -33.68 1.78 12.05
CA HIS A 237 -33.10 0.83 11.12
C HIS A 237 -33.27 -0.63 11.57
N ALA A 238 -33.19 -0.91 12.87
CA ALA A 238 -33.33 -2.27 13.37
C ALA A 238 -34.79 -2.73 13.47
N GLY A 239 -35.70 -1.83 13.94
CA GLY A 239 -37.08 -2.22 14.26
C GLY A 239 -38.10 -1.91 13.16
N THR A 240 -37.89 -0.85 12.39
CA THR A 240 -38.86 -0.38 11.38
C THR A 240 -38.42 -0.71 9.96
N ALA A 241 -37.18 -0.35 9.60
CA ALA A 241 -36.68 -0.55 8.23
C ALA A 241 -36.05 -1.94 8.01
N GLY A 242 -35.62 -2.63 9.06
CA GLY A 242 -34.98 -3.95 8.93
C GLY A 242 -33.58 -3.91 8.29
N THR A 243 -32.94 -2.76 8.24
CA THR A 243 -31.68 -2.52 7.51
C THR A 243 -30.45 -2.54 8.44
N CYS A 244 -30.61 -2.96 9.67
CA CYS A 244 -29.57 -3.19 10.66
C CYS A 244 -29.78 -4.54 11.32
N GLU A 245 -28.79 -5.43 11.22
CA GLU A 245 -28.88 -6.79 11.77
C GLU A 245 -28.66 -6.83 13.28
N TYR A 246 -27.83 -5.92 13.81
CA TYR A 246 -27.48 -5.92 15.25
C TYR A 246 -27.42 -4.52 15.83
N LEU A 247 -28.04 -4.34 17.00
CA LEU A 247 -27.94 -3.13 17.80
C LEU A 247 -26.86 -3.28 18.87
N ALA A 248 -26.00 -2.29 18.98
CA ALA A 248 -24.97 -2.21 20.02
C ALA A 248 -25.31 -1.11 21.02
N ALA A 249 -25.00 -1.35 22.29
CA ALA A 249 -25.21 -0.38 23.36
C ALA A 249 -24.24 0.81 23.28
N ASP A 250 -23.00 0.53 22.90
CA ASP A 250 -21.90 1.51 22.76
C ASP A 250 -20.86 1.04 21.73
N ASP A 251 -19.79 1.83 21.57
CA ASP A 251 -18.68 1.51 20.65
C ASP A 251 -18.02 0.16 20.96
N ALA A 252 -17.81 -0.14 22.24
CA ALA A 252 -17.15 -1.37 22.66
C ALA A 252 -18.03 -2.60 22.39
N ASP A 253 -19.33 -2.48 22.64
CA ASP A 253 -20.30 -3.53 22.34
C ASP A 253 -20.43 -3.77 20.83
N GLY A 254 -20.42 -2.71 20.00
CA GLY A 254 -20.43 -2.85 18.54
C GLY A 254 -19.21 -3.60 18.02
N ILE A 255 -18.04 -3.29 18.56
CA ILE A 255 -16.79 -3.98 18.22
C ILE A 255 -16.82 -5.45 18.70
N ARG A 256 -17.33 -5.71 19.92
CA ARG A 256 -17.52 -7.07 20.44
C ARG A 256 -18.41 -7.90 19.50
N GLN A 257 -19.54 -7.34 19.06
CA GLN A 257 -20.45 -8.01 18.12
C GLN A 257 -19.79 -8.28 16.77
N ALA A 258 -19.03 -7.32 16.22
CA ALA A 258 -18.27 -7.52 14.99
C ALA A 258 -17.25 -8.68 15.11
N ARG A 259 -16.57 -8.77 16.26
CA ARG A 259 -15.65 -9.88 16.55
C ARG A 259 -16.38 -11.22 16.65
N GLU A 260 -17.59 -11.25 17.19
CA GLU A 260 -18.43 -12.45 17.27
C GLU A 260 -18.92 -12.88 15.88
N VAL A 261 -19.36 -11.93 15.04
CA VAL A 261 -19.73 -12.23 13.64
C VAL A 261 -18.53 -12.82 12.92
N MET A 262 -17.34 -12.21 13.04
CA MET A 262 -16.11 -12.72 12.41
C MET A 262 -15.79 -14.15 12.88
N ALA A 263 -15.93 -14.44 14.16
CA ALA A 263 -15.67 -15.78 14.70
C ALA A 263 -16.61 -16.85 14.10
N ARG A 264 -17.88 -16.49 13.87
CA ARG A 264 -18.90 -17.40 13.30
C ARG A 264 -18.72 -17.71 11.81
N LEU A 265 -17.92 -16.93 11.08
CA LEU A 265 -17.69 -17.15 9.64
C LEU A 265 -16.92 -18.44 9.34
N ASP A 266 -16.23 -18.99 10.35
CA ASP A 266 -15.33 -20.15 10.20
C ASP A 266 -14.35 -20.00 9.02
N TRP A 267 -13.87 -18.75 8.83
CA TRP A 267 -13.10 -18.37 7.65
C TRP A 267 -11.77 -19.10 7.53
N ASN A 268 -11.14 -19.41 8.67
CA ASN A 268 -9.85 -20.10 8.70
C ASN A 268 -9.96 -21.56 8.25
N ALA A 269 -11.10 -22.22 8.44
CA ALA A 269 -11.31 -23.59 7.98
C ALA A 269 -11.32 -23.70 6.43
N ARG A 270 -11.49 -22.57 5.74
CA ARG A 270 -11.52 -22.52 4.27
C ARG A 270 -10.13 -22.51 3.62
N ALA A 271 -9.06 -22.55 4.39
CA ALA A 271 -7.69 -22.69 3.88
C ALA A 271 -6.94 -23.73 4.72
N PRO A 272 -6.20 -24.67 4.10
CA PRO A 272 -5.40 -25.63 4.84
C PRO A 272 -4.29 -24.93 5.62
N LYS A 273 -3.96 -25.46 6.80
CA LYS A 273 -2.84 -24.94 7.60
C LYS A 273 -1.53 -25.00 6.82
N ALA A 274 -0.70 -23.97 6.97
CA ALA A 274 0.62 -23.96 6.37
C ALA A 274 1.51 -25.04 7.00
N VAL A 275 2.18 -25.81 6.14
CA VAL A 275 3.29 -26.68 6.54
C VAL A 275 4.56 -25.91 6.21
N LEU A 276 5.28 -25.47 7.24
CA LEU A 276 6.53 -24.72 7.07
C LEU A 276 7.71 -25.67 7.22
N ARG A 277 8.77 -25.43 6.45
CA ARG A 277 10.07 -26.06 6.68
C ARG A 277 10.69 -25.49 7.95
N ALA A 278 11.55 -26.25 8.61
CA ALA A 278 12.39 -25.69 9.66
C ALA A 278 13.30 -24.60 9.08
N PHE A 279 13.47 -23.51 9.79
CA PHE A 279 14.27 -22.36 9.35
C PHE A 279 14.99 -21.71 10.53
N GLY A 280 16.11 -21.06 10.24
CA GLY A 280 16.84 -20.19 11.15
C GLY A 280 16.72 -18.72 10.77
N PRO A 281 17.06 -17.80 11.67
CA PRO A 281 17.15 -16.38 11.32
C PRO A 281 18.30 -16.16 10.32
N PRO A 282 18.33 -15.02 9.61
CA PRO A 282 19.51 -14.60 8.86
C PRO A 282 20.76 -14.59 9.76
N ARG A 283 21.92 -14.92 9.20
CA ARG A 283 23.20 -14.94 9.94
C ARG A 283 23.70 -13.54 10.27
N TYR A 284 23.27 -12.54 9.49
CA TYR A 284 23.66 -11.15 9.64
C TYR A 284 22.52 -10.33 10.23
N ASP A 285 22.90 -9.32 10.99
CA ASP A 285 21.98 -8.43 11.68
C ASP A 285 21.16 -7.60 10.68
N ILE A 286 19.86 -7.61 10.81
CA ILE A 286 18.95 -6.85 9.95
C ILE A 286 19.15 -5.33 10.08
N ASP A 287 19.65 -4.85 11.23
CA ASP A 287 19.95 -3.43 11.44
C ASP A 287 21.05 -2.90 10.50
N GLU A 288 21.86 -3.80 9.93
CA GLU A 288 22.90 -3.44 8.94
C GLU A 288 22.29 -2.90 7.64
N LEU A 289 21.04 -3.22 7.31
CA LEU A 289 20.37 -2.69 6.12
C LEU A 289 20.40 -1.16 6.05
N CYS A 290 20.33 -0.50 7.19
CA CYS A 290 20.40 0.97 7.24
C CYS A 290 21.78 1.53 6.81
N GLY A 291 22.85 0.76 6.99
CA GLY A 291 24.20 1.20 6.59
C GLY A 291 24.65 0.70 5.23
N ILE A 292 24.03 -0.39 4.71
CA ILE A 292 24.33 -0.95 3.40
C ILE A 292 23.77 -0.07 2.30
N VAL A 293 22.51 0.31 2.40
CA VAL A 293 21.82 1.07 1.35
C VAL A 293 21.96 2.57 1.63
N SER A 294 22.54 3.27 0.65
CA SER A 294 22.71 4.72 0.76
C SER A 294 21.37 5.46 0.63
N ALA A 295 21.23 6.54 1.39
CA ALA A 295 20.19 7.55 1.13
C ALA A 295 20.38 8.24 -0.23
N ASP A 296 21.61 8.26 -0.76
CA ASP A 296 21.93 8.69 -2.11
C ASP A 296 21.81 7.50 -3.08
N HIS A 297 20.71 7.45 -3.82
CA HIS A 297 20.40 6.39 -4.79
C HIS A 297 21.41 6.25 -5.95
N LYS A 298 22.31 7.22 -6.12
CA LYS A 298 23.38 7.18 -7.12
C LYS A 298 24.56 6.30 -6.68
N LYS A 299 24.64 5.95 -5.39
CA LYS A 299 25.73 5.12 -4.84
C LYS A 299 25.37 3.65 -4.94
N PRO A 300 26.18 2.86 -5.68
CA PRO A 300 25.95 1.44 -5.84
C PRO A 300 26.24 0.66 -4.55
N TYR A 301 25.54 -0.45 -4.38
CA TYR A 301 25.82 -1.48 -3.40
C TYR A 301 25.45 -2.84 -4.00
N ASP A 302 25.95 -3.94 -3.44
CA ASP A 302 25.56 -5.26 -3.90
C ASP A 302 24.24 -5.68 -3.23
N CYS A 303 23.19 -5.95 -4.02
CA CYS A 303 21.88 -6.37 -3.49
C CYS A 303 21.95 -7.73 -2.77
N ARG A 304 23.00 -8.54 -2.98
CA ARG A 304 23.24 -9.78 -2.22
C ARG A 304 23.41 -9.51 -0.73
N GLU A 305 23.98 -8.36 -0.37
CA GLU A 305 24.09 -7.92 1.03
C GLU A 305 22.72 -7.69 1.66
N VAL A 306 21.77 -7.15 0.90
CA VAL A 306 20.38 -7.00 1.36
C VAL A 306 19.71 -8.38 1.46
N ILE A 307 19.85 -9.23 0.44
CA ILE A 307 19.29 -10.58 0.42
C ILE A 307 19.78 -11.38 1.63
N ALA A 308 21.09 -11.34 1.94
CA ALA A 308 21.71 -12.07 3.06
C ALA A 308 21.12 -11.71 4.43
N ARG A 309 20.50 -10.52 4.59
CA ARG A 309 19.87 -10.07 5.84
C ARG A 309 18.35 -10.31 5.88
N LEU A 310 17.80 -10.78 4.78
CA LEU A 310 16.37 -11.06 4.68
C LEU A 310 16.04 -12.54 4.68
N VAL A 311 16.86 -13.37 4.04
CA VAL A 311 16.57 -14.79 3.82
C VAL A 311 17.01 -15.69 4.98
N ASP A 312 16.33 -16.81 5.14
CA ASP A 312 16.60 -17.80 6.17
C ASP A 312 18.04 -18.29 6.07
N ASP A 313 18.73 -18.36 7.22
CA ASP A 313 20.14 -18.82 7.32
C ASP A 313 21.13 -18.06 6.41
N SER A 314 20.73 -16.95 5.80
CA SER A 314 21.43 -16.23 4.73
C SER A 314 21.76 -17.14 3.52
N ASP A 315 20.93 -18.13 3.29
CA ASP A 315 21.09 -19.16 2.25
C ASP A 315 20.40 -18.74 0.96
N PHE A 316 21.16 -18.65 -0.13
CA PHE A 316 20.69 -18.19 -1.42
C PHE A 316 21.27 -19.04 -2.55
N ASP A 317 20.40 -19.66 -3.33
CA ASP A 317 20.78 -20.44 -4.51
C ASP A 317 20.68 -19.53 -5.75
N GLU A 318 21.81 -18.88 -6.09
CA GLU A 318 21.84 -17.89 -7.16
C GLU A 318 21.78 -18.53 -8.55
N PHE A 319 20.76 -18.19 -9.30
CA PHE A 319 20.53 -18.65 -10.66
C PHE A 319 21.42 -17.90 -11.66
N LYS A 320 22.22 -18.62 -12.43
CA LYS A 320 23.12 -18.05 -13.44
C LYS A 320 24.00 -16.92 -12.93
N ALA A 321 24.69 -17.14 -11.81
CA ALA A 321 25.55 -16.14 -11.15
C ALA A 321 26.58 -15.52 -12.12
N ASP A 322 27.20 -16.34 -12.96
CA ASP A 322 28.28 -15.92 -13.88
C ASP A 322 27.77 -15.34 -15.20
N PHE A 323 26.44 -15.38 -15.48
CA PHE A 323 25.92 -14.97 -16.78
C PHE A 323 25.70 -13.45 -16.87
N ASP A 324 25.23 -12.82 -15.82
CA ASP A 324 25.01 -11.39 -15.70
C ASP A 324 25.09 -10.96 -14.23
N ALA A 325 25.92 -9.99 -13.92
CA ALA A 325 26.14 -9.49 -12.56
C ALA A 325 25.18 -8.35 -12.18
N GLN A 326 24.49 -7.74 -13.16
CA GLN A 326 23.60 -6.60 -12.91
C GLN A 326 22.23 -7.01 -12.38
N ILE A 327 21.74 -8.17 -12.82
CA ILE A 327 20.52 -8.77 -12.31
C ILE A 327 20.88 -10.00 -11.47
N VAL A 328 20.47 -9.99 -10.23
CA VAL A 328 20.62 -11.09 -9.28
C VAL A 328 19.29 -11.83 -9.16
N CYS A 329 19.28 -13.11 -9.50
CA CYS A 329 18.10 -13.98 -9.36
C CYS A 329 18.48 -15.23 -8.58
N GLY A 330 17.62 -15.71 -7.71
CA GLY A 330 17.89 -16.97 -7.02
C GLY A 330 16.75 -17.40 -6.11
N HIS A 331 16.82 -18.65 -5.67
CA HIS A 331 15.88 -19.22 -4.71
C HIS A 331 16.40 -19.04 -3.28
N ALA A 332 15.47 -18.75 -2.38
CA ALA A 332 15.71 -18.64 -0.96
C ALA A 332 14.48 -19.09 -0.16
N ALA A 333 14.52 -18.93 1.14
CA ALA A 333 13.37 -19.11 1.99
C ALA A 333 13.19 -17.92 2.94
N ILE A 334 11.92 -17.63 3.30
CA ILE A 334 11.52 -16.64 4.30
C ILE A 334 10.58 -17.32 5.28
N GLU A 335 11.03 -17.48 6.53
CA GLU A 335 10.31 -18.24 7.56
C GLU A 335 9.80 -19.61 7.05
N GLY A 336 10.69 -20.36 6.43
CA GLY A 336 10.43 -21.70 5.89
C GLY A 336 9.60 -21.73 4.60
N ARG A 337 9.31 -20.58 3.98
CA ARG A 337 8.57 -20.48 2.71
C ARG A 337 9.55 -20.22 1.56
N THR A 338 9.56 -21.10 0.57
CA THR A 338 10.39 -20.89 -0.63
C THR A 338 9.92 -19.67 -1.42
N VAL A 339 10.88 -18.87 -1.88
CA VAL A 339 10.67 -17.67 -2.71
C VAL A 339 11.70 -17.58 -3.81
N GLY A 340 11.35 -16.98 -4.94
CA GLY A 340 12.29 -16.52 -5.95
C GLY A 340 12.57 -15.04 -5.73
N VAL A 341 13.83 -14.67 -5.50
CA VAL A 341 14.23 -13.27 -5.29
C VAL A 341 14.88 -12.73 -6.56
N ILE A 342 14.51 -11.52 -6.94
CA ILE A 342 15.08 -10.76 -8.07
C ILE A 342 15.53 -9.40 -7.56
N GLY A 343 16.80 -9.08 -7.71
CA GLY A 343 17.40 -7.82 -7.30
C GLY A 343 18.29 -7.20 -8.38
N ASN A 344 18.70 -5.95 -8.17
CA ASN A 344 19.50 -5.18 -9.11
C ASN A 344 20.80 -4.67 -8.48
N ASN A 345 21.91 -4.81 -9.22
CA ASN A 345 23.19 -4.17 -8.95
C ASN A 345 23.50 -3.03 -9.94
N GLY A 346 22.65 -2.86 -10.95
CA GLY A 346 22.81 -1.84 -11.99
C GLY A 346 21.68 -1.90 -13.02
N PRO A 347 21.83 -1.25 -14.18
CA PRO A 347 20.81 -1.22 -15.23
C PRO A 347 20.55 -2.62 -15.80
N ILE A 348 19.34 -2.86 -16.29
CA ILE A 348 18.96 -4.12 -16.93
C ILE A 348 19.65 -4.23 -18.28
N THR A 349 20.57 -5.20 -18.41
CA THR A 349 21.23 -5.55 -19.68
C THR A 349 20.38 -6.51 -20.49
N THR A 350 20.73 -6.75 -21.76
CA THR A 350 20.09 -7.78 -22.60
C THR A 350 20.22 -9.18 -21.98
N LYS A 351 21.38 -9.49 -21.41
CA LYS A 351 21.62 -10.75 -20.69
C LYS A 351 20.79 -10.82 -19.40
N GLY A 352 20.79 -9.75 -18.62
CA GLY A 352 20.02 -9.65 -17.36
C GLY A 352 18.53 -9.79 -17.60
N ALA A 353 17.98 -9.15 -18.65
CA ALA A 353 16.58 -9.28 -19.02
C ALA A 353 16.20 -10.73 -19.38
N ASN A 354 17.04 -11.43 -20.14
CA ASN A 354 16.80 -12.84 -20.47
C ASN A 354 16.92 -13.75 -19.24
N LYS A 355 17.92 -13.52 -18.36
CA LYS A 355 18.11 -14.23 -17.10
C LYS A 355 16.88 -14.12 -16.22
N ALA A 356 16.41 -12.88 -15.98
CA ALA A 356 15.22 -12.61 -15.16
C ALA A 356 13.95 -13.20 -15.78
N ALA A 357 13.73 -13.02 -17.09
CA ALA A 357 12.56 -13.57 -17.77
C ALA A 357 12.47 -15.10 -17.64
N GLN A 358 13.58 -15.79 -17.81
CA GLN A 358 13.62 -17.25 -17.62
C GLN A 358 13.37 -17.62 -16.17
N PHE A 359 14.00 -16.93 -15.21
CA PHE A 359 13.84 -17.22 -13.79
C PHE A 359 12.38 -17.02 -13.33
N ILE A 360 11.72 -15.96 -13.76
CA ILE A 360 10.30 -15.71 -13.48
C ILE A 360 9.43 -16.87 -13.99
N GLN A 361 9.68 -17.34 -15.21
CA GLN A 361 8.94 -18.48 -15.78
C GLN A 361 9.15 -19.77 -14.99
N LEU A 362 10.38 -20.03 -14.55
CA LEU A 362 10.70 -21.19 -13.71
C LEU A 362 9.99 -21.10 -12.33
N CYS A 363 9.95 -19.91 -11.72
CA CYS A 363 9.20 -19.70 -10.50
C CYS A 363 7.70 -19.92 -10.71
N CYS A 364 7.15 -19.45 -11.84
CA CYS A 364 5.76 -19.72 -12.19
C CYS A 364 5.48 -21.21 -12.38
N GLN A 365 6.38 -21.95 -13.05
CA GLN A 365 6.26 -23.40 -13.22
C GLN A 365 6.30 -24.14 -11.86
N GLY A 366 7.14 -23.66 -10.93
CA GLY A 366 7.28 -24.23 -9.59
C GLY A 366 6.27 -23.74 -8.56
N ASP A 367 5.31 -22.88 -8.94
CA ASP A 367 4.37 -22.20 -8.02
C ASP A 367 5.07 -21.45 -6.88
N ILE A 368 6.22 -20.83 -7.17
CA ILE A 368 7.09 -20.13 -6.22
C ILE A 368 6.80 -18.63 -6.27
N PRO A 369 6.42 -17.99 -5.14
CA PRO A 369 6.24 -16.54 -5.06
C PRO A 369 7.50 -15.77 -5.43
N LEU A 370 7.32 -14.62 -6.08
CA LEU A 370 8.39 -13.72 -6.51
C LEU A 370 8.53 -12.53 -5.57
N VAL A 371 9.76 -12.24 -5.17
CA VAL A 371 10.15 -11.06 -4.38
C VAL A 371 11.05 -10.19 -5.23
N PHE A 372 10.65 -8.94 -5.48
CA PHE A 372 11.43 -7.97 -6.22
C PHE A 372 12.05 -6.95 -5.27
N LEU A 373 13.36 -6.82 -5.31
CA LEU A 373 14.13 -5.80 -4.59
C LEU A 373 14.59 -4.75 -5.61
N GLN A 374 13.82 -3.67 -5.75
CA GLN A 374 14.09 -2.64 -6.76
C GLN A 374 15.16 -1.66 -6.30
N ASN A 375 16.28 -1.63 -7.02
CA ASN A 375 17.25 -0.53 -7.04
C ASN A 375 17.72 -0.36 -8.48
N ILE A 376 16.86 0.22 -9.32
CA ILE A 376 17.00 0.19 -10.77
C ILE A 376 17.03 1.60 -11.37
N THR A 377 18.06 1.86 -12.18
CA THR A 377 18.23 3.11 -12.91
C THR A 377 17.58 3.09 -14.30
N GLY A 378 17.18 1.92 -14.80
CA GLY A 378 16.55 1.73 -16.09
C GLY A 378 17.10 0.53 -16.85
N TYR A 379 16.67 0.38 -18.11
CA TYR A 379 17.32 -0.52 -19.04
C TYR A 379 18.59 0.12 -19.58
N MET A 380 19.58 -0.73 -19.92
CA MET A 380 20.82 -0.27 -20.55
C MET A 380 20.50 0.43 -21.87
N VAL A 381 21.08 1.61 -22.05
CA VAL A 381 20.94 2.42 -23.28
C VAL A 381 22.27 2.55 -23.98
N GLY A 382 22.25 2.87 -25.26
CA GLY A 382 23.44 3.08 -26.07
C GLY A 382 23.45 2.20 -27.32
N LYS A 383 24.31 2.55 -28.27
CA LYS A 383 24.39 1.89 -29.57
C LYS A 383 24.56 0.37 -29.46
N ASP A 384 25.46 -0.07 -28.59
CA ASP A 384 25.74 -1.51 -28.43
C ASP A 384 24.54 -2.26 -27.83
N ALA A 385 23.83 -1.64 -26.85
CA ALA A 385 22.64 -2.21 -26.26
C ALA A 385 21.50 -2.33 -27.29
N GLU A 386 21.29 -1.30 -28.09
CA GLU A 386 20.28 -1.31 -29.15
C GLU A 386 20.60 -2.38 -30.21
N GLN A 387 21.86 -2.46 -30.67
CA GLN A 387 22.30 -3.46 -31.62
C GLN A 387 22.26 -4.89 -31.08
N ALA A 388 22.39 -5.06 -29.74
CA ALA A 388 22.20 -6.33 -29.06
C ALA A 388 20.71 -6.69 -28.89
N GLY A 389 19.78 -5.87 -29.37
CA GLY A 389 18.34 -6.13 -29.32
C GLY A 389 17.67 -5.84 -27.98
N MET A 390 18.15 -4.81 -27.26
CA MET A 390 17.66 -4.45 -25.92
C MET A 390 16.14 -4.30 -25.86
N VAL A 391 15.52 -3.68 -26.88
CA VAL A 391 14.06 -3.51 -26.93
C VAL A 391 13.33 -4.85 -26.83
N LYS A 392 13.74 -5.87 -27.58
CA LYS A 392 13.08 -7.19 -27.57
C LYS A 392 13.45 -8.00 -26.33
N HIS A 393 14.69 -7.94 -25.87
CA HIS A 393 15.12 -8.64 -24.67
C HIS A 393 14.49 -8.03 -23.41
N GLY A 394 14.43 -6.71 -23.30
CA GLY A 394 13.73 -6.01 -22.23
C GLY A 394 12.23 -6.30 -22.24
N SER A 395 11.60 -6.34 -23.41
CA SER A 395 10.18 -6.70 -23.55
C SER A 395 9.86 -8.11 -23.04
N LYS A 396 10.78 -9.08 -23.19
CA LYS A 396 10.59 -10.44 -22.63
C LYS A 396 10.49 -10.42 -21.12
N MET A 397 11.33 -9.63 -20.44
CA MET A 397 11.26 -9.48 -18.98
C MET A 397 9.96 -8.82 -18.56
N ILE A 398 9.57 -7.72 -19.23
CA ILE A 398 8.29 -7.04 -18.97
C ILE A 398 7.11 -8.01 -19.17
N GLN A 399 7.12 -8.79 -20.24
CA GLN A 399 6.10 -9.81 -20.52
C GLN A 399 6.06 -10.88 -19.44
N ALA A 400 7.21 -11.37 -18.98
CA ALA A 400 7.28 -12.37 -17.93
C ALA A 400 6.71 -11.84 -16.60
N VAL A 401 7.04 -10.62 -16.21
CA VAL A 401 6.50 -9.96 -15.00
C VAL A 401 4.99 -9.75 -15.10
N ALA A 402 4.51 -9.26 -16.26
CA ALA A 402 3.09 -8.97 -16.47
C ALA A 402 2.21 -10.23 -16.40
N ASN A 403 2.72 -11.36 -16.93
CA ASN A 403 2.00 -12.62 -17.03
C ASN A 403 2.31 -13.61 -15.90
N ALA A 404 3.19 -13.24 -14.95
CA ALA A 404 3.45 -14.08 -13.79
C ALA A 404 2.17 -14.26 -12.96
N HIS A 405 1.77 -15.52 -12.75
CA HIS A 405 0.55 -15.89 -12.02
C HIS A 405 0.80 -16.28 -10.56
N VAL A 406 2.06 -16.31 -10.15
CA VAL A 406 2.44 -16.49 -8.74
C VAL A 406 2.41 -15.16 -8.00
N PRO A 407 2.29 -15.15 -6.66
CA PRO A 407 2.34 -13.91 -5.89
C PRO A 407 3.59 -13.08 -6.18
N LYS A 408 3.42 -11.79 -6.33
CA LYS A 408 4.49 -10.82 -6.57
C LYS A 408 4.52 -9.79 -5.45
N ILE A 409 5.62 -9.74 -4.72
CA ILE A 409 5.83 -8.78 -3.62
C ILE A 409 7.05 -7.94 -3.97
N THR A 410 6.88 -6.62 -3.98
CA THR A 410 7.92 -5.67 -4.38
C THR A 410 8.34 -4.78 -3.22
N PHE A 411 9.65 -4.61 -3.05
CA PHE A 411 10.24 -3.60 -2.19
C PHE A 411 11.10 -2.64 -3.03
N VAL A 412 10.75 -1.35 -3.02
CA VAL A 412 11.56 -0.30 -3.63
C VAL A 412 12.60 0.13 -2.60
N ILE A 413 13.80 -0.42 -2.71
CA ILE A 413 14.87 -0.25 -1.72
C ILE A 413 15.87 0.86 -2.07
N GLY A 414 15.72 1.48 -3.25
CA GLY A 414 16.57 2.54 -3.77
C GLY A 414 15.92 3.23 -4.96
N GLY A 415 16.65 3.38 -6.07
CA GLY A 415 16.11 3.94 -7.30
C GLY A 415 15.08 3.04 -7.98
N SER A 416 14.10 3.65 -8.63
CA SER A 416 13.10 2.96 -9.45
C SER A 416 12.70 3.87 -10.62
N PHE A 417 13.47 3.78 -11.72
CA PHE A 417 13.37 4.73 -12.81
C PHE A 417 12.92 4.10 -14.13
N GLY A 418 12.09 4.85 -14.86
CA GLY A 418 11.65 4.55 -16.21
C GLY A 418 11.03 3.16 -16.36
N ALA A 419 11.26 2.54 -17.52
CA ALA A 419 10.79 1.18 -17.80
C ALA A 419 11.48 0.10 -16.93
N GLY A 420 12.58 0.42 -16.23
CA GLY A 420 13.18 -0.44 -15.22
C GLY A 420 12.19 -0.75 -14.07
N ASN A 421 11.39 0.24 -13.64
CA ASN A 421 10.30 0.05 -12.71
C ASN A 421 9.33 -1.05 -13.19
N TYR A 422 9.02 -1.09 -14.49
CA TYR A 422 8.10 -2.06 -15.08
C TYR A 422 8.71 -3.47 -15.07
N GLY A 423 9.96 -3.60 -15.50
CA GLY A 423 10.68 -4.87 -15.48
C GLY A 423 10.88 -5.45 -14.07
N MET A 424 10.91 -4.60 -13.06
CA MET A 424 11.07 -4.99 -11.65
C MET A 424 9.74 -4.98 -10.87
N CYS A 425 8.61 -5.15 -11.56
CA CYS A 425 7.29 -5.26 -10.96
C CYS A 425 6.89 -4.05 -10.10
N GLY A 426 6.98 -2.83 -10.67
CA GLY A 426 6.45 -1.63 -10.02
C GLY A 426 4.92 -1.63 -9.96
N ARG A 427 4.35 -0.58 -9.36
CA ARG A 427 2.91 -0.44 -9.10
C ARG A 427 2.01 -0.75 -10.31
N GLY A 428 2.41 -0.29 -11.50
CA GLY A 428 1.66 -0.49 -12.75
C GLY A 428 1.57 -1.96 -13.21
N PHE A 429 2.38 -2.87 -12.62
CA PHE A 429 2.40 -4.31 -12.92
C PHE A 429 1.66 -5.15 -11.87
N SER A 430 0.81 -4.49 -11.10
CA SER A 430 -0.12 -5.12 -10.16
C SER A 430 0.54 -6.15 -9.24
N PRO A 431 1.61 -5.78 -8.49
CA PRO A 431 2.11 -6.65 -7.43
C PRO A 431 1.00 -6.86 -6.38
N ASP A 432 0.98 -8.03 -5.74
CA ASP A 432 0.09 -8.31 -4.61
C ASP A 432 0.30 -7.28 -3.50
N PHE A 433 1.59 -6.99 -3.21
CA PHE A 433 2.01 -5.93 -2.30
C PHE A 433 3.24 -5.21 -2.85
N ILE A 434 3.31 -3.92 -2.60
CA ILE A 434 4.48 -3.10 -2.90
C ILE A 434 4.75 -2.12 -1.76
N PHE A 435 5.93 -2.19 -1.21
CA PHE A 435 6.41 -1.28 -0.16
C PHE A 435 7.65 -0.54 -0.62
N ALA A 436 7.92 0.59 -0.02
CA ALA A 436 9.13 1.34 -0.32
C ALA A 436 9.88 1.73 0.97
N TRP A 437 11.20 1.87 0.86
CA TRP A 437 12.02 2.41 1.93
C TRP A 437 12.04 3.95 1.85
N PRO A 438 12.22 4.66 2.96
CA PRO A 438 12.16 6.13 2.99
C PRO A 438 13.23 6.84 2.13
N ASN A 439 14.34 6.16 1.80
CA ASN A 439 15.39 6.65 0.90
C ASN A 439 15.04 6.50 -0.58
N SER A 440 13.99 5.78 -0.94
CA SER A 440 13.70 5.42 -2.33
C SER A 440 13.33 6.62 -3.20
N ARG A 441 13.53 6.44 -4.51
CA ARG A 441 13.20 7.42 -5.54
C ARG A 441 12.48 6.73 -6.69
N THR A 442 11.32 7.26 -7.07
CA THR A 442 10.52 6.71 -8.19
C THR A 442 10.17 7.83 -9.17
N ALA A 443 10.66 7.74 -10.39
CA ALA A 443 10.38 8.71 -11.46
C ALA A 443 10.61 8.10 -12.85
N VAL A 444 10.23 8.85 -13.88
CA VAL A 444 10.50 8.45 -15.29
C VAL A 444 12.01 8.42 -15.57
N MET A 445 12.76 9.37 -15.01
CA MET A 445 14.22 9.46 -15.07
C MET A 445 14.75 10.36 -13.96
N GLY A 446 16.05 10.39 -13.74
CA GLY A 446 16.67 11.30 -12.77
C GLY A 446 16.48 12.77 -13.18
N GLY A 447 16.40 13.67 -12.20
CA GLY A 447 16.12 15.10 -12.44
C GLY A 447 17.16 15.77 -13.34
N GLU A 448 18.44 15.50 -13.11
CA GLU A 448 19.54 16.03 -13.93
C GLU A 448 19.47 15.54 -15.39
N GLN A 449 19.11 14.27 -15.60
CA GLN A 449 18.92 13.73 -16.95
C GLN A 449 17.74 14.40 -17.66
N ALA A 450 16.62 14.56 -16.98
CA ALA A 450 15.44 15.22 -17.52
C ALA A 450 15.76 16.68 -17.90
N ALA A 451 16.42 17.40 -17.02
CA ALA A 451 16.85 18.79 -17.26
C ALA A 451 17.80 18.90 -18.45
N GLY A 452 18.81 18.03 -18.54
CA GLY A 452 19.75 17.99 -19.67
C GLY A 452 19.07 17.71 -21.01
N VAL A 453 18.14 16.74 -21.07
CA VAL A 453 17.36 16.45 -22.28
C VAL A 453 16.54 17.68 -22.70
N MET A 454 15.87 18.34 -21.75
CA MET A 454 15.07 19.53 -22.03
C MET A 454 15.92 20.71 -22.50
N GLN A 455 17.14 20.89 -21.96
CA GLN A 455 18.10 21.86 -22.45
C GLN A 455 18.44 21.62 -23.93
N ILE A 456 18.87 20.39 -24.26
CA ILE A 456 19.25 20.00 -25.64
C ILE A 456 18.09 20.25 -26.61
N VAL A 457 16.87 19.83 -26.25
CA VAL A 457 15.67 20.02 -27.08
C VAL A 457 15.35 21.50 -27.26
N THR A 458 15.48 22.31 -26.22
CA THR A 458 15.20 23.74 -26.26
C THR A 458 16.24 24.47 -27.10
N GLU A 459 17.52 24.18 -26.95
CA GLU A 459 18.60 24.73 -27.80
C GLU A 459 18.38 24.40 -29.29
N ALA A 460 18.06 23.12 -29.60
CA ALA A 460 17.77 22.69 -30.95
C ALA A 460 16.58 23.45 -31.56
N LYS A 461 15.53 23.74 -30.76
CA LYS A 461 14.36 24.51 -31.19
C LYS A 461 14.70 25.96 -31.53
N TYR A 462 15.49 26.63 -30.68
CA TYR A 462 15.96 28.00 -30.95
C TYR A 462 16.88 28.04 -32.19
N LYS A 463 17.84 27.11 -32.27
CA LYS A 463 18.72 26.97 -33.45
C LYS A 463 17.93 26.76 -34.75
N GLY A 464 16.88 25.94 -34.71
CA GLY A 464 16.00 25.69 -35.85
C GLY A 464 15.23 26.92 -36.33
N ARG A 465 15.08 27.95 -35.46
CA ARG A 465 14.48 29.28 -35.80
C ARG A 465 15.49 30.33 -36.15
N GLY A 466 16.81 30.01 -36.12
CA GLY A 466 17.87 30.99 -36.31
C GLY A 466 18.03 31.96 -35.11
N GLU A 467 17.53 31.56 -33.94
CA GLU A 467 17.52 32.35 -32.70
C GLU A 467 18.49 31.75 -31.67
N THR A 468 18.88 32.55 -30.68
CA THR A 468 19.64 32.11 -29.50
C THR A 468 18.73 32.22 -28.26
N PRO A 469 18.72 31.23 -27.35
CA PRO A 469 17.97 31.35 -26.10
C PRO A 469 18.41 32.59 -25.31
N PRO A 470 17.47 33.28 -24.61
CA PRO A 470 17.83 34.35 -23.69
C PRO A 470 18.88 33.93 -22.67
N GLU A 471 19.75 34.84 -22.29
CA GLU A 471 20.81 34.58 -21.30
C GLU A 471 20.22 34.09 -19.97
N GLY A 472 20.78 33.03 -19.38
CA GLY A 472 20.33 32.41 -18.12
C GLY A 472 19.00 31.65 -18.20
N MET A 473 18.31 31.63 -19.36
CA MET A 473 17.05 30.89 -19.50
C MET A 473 17.21 29.39 -19.35
N LEU A 474 18.25 28.84 -19.99
CA LEU A 474 18.52 27.39 -19.95
C LEU A 474 18.92 26.92 -18.56
N ASP A 475 19.73 27.68 -17.86
CA ASP A 475 20.17 27.35 -16.49
C ASP A 475 19.00 27.39 -15.51
N LYS A 476 18.18 28.42 -15.58
CA LYS A 476 16.95 28.50 -14.78
C LYS A 476 15.99 27.37 -15.06
N MET A 477 15.82 26.99 -16.31
CA MET A 477 14.99 25.83 -16.69
C MET A 477 15.57 24.53 -16.16
N TYR A 478 16.90 24.36 -16.23
CA TYR A 478 17.60 23.19 -15.69
C TYR A 478 17.36 23.05 -14.18
N GLU A 479 17.56 24.11 -13.42
CA GLU A 479 17.32 24.13 -11.96
C GLU A 479 15.85 23.81 -11.62
N GLN A 480 14.90 24.43 -12.31
CA GLN A 480 13.47 24.20 -12.09
C GLN A 480 13.07 22.76 -12.35
N ILE A 481 13.53 22.15 -13.47
CA ILE A 481 13.23 20.77 -13.82
C ILE A 481 13.87 19.82 -12.81
N THR A 482 15.15 20.01 -12.49
CA THR A 482 15.87 19.19 -11.52
C THR A 482 15.15 19.20 -10.17
N THR A 483 14.85 20.39 -9.64
CA THR A 483 14.14 20.55 -8.36
C THR A 483 12.78 19.87 -8.37
N LYS A 484 12.00 20.04 -9.44
CA LYS A 484 10.68 19.42 -9.58
C LYS A 484 10.77 17.87 -9.59
N PHE A 485 11.71 17.31 -10.35
CA PHE A 485 11.89 15.86 -10.43
C PHE A 485 12.40 15.27 -9.12
N GLU A 486 13.32 15.95 -8.42
CA GLU A 486 13.79 15.52 -7.10
C GLU A 486 12.65 15.51 -6.07
N GLN A 487 11.80 16.54 -6.04
CA GLN A 487 10.63 16.60 -5.18
C GLN A 487 9.63 15.49 -5.51
N GLN A 488 9.28 15.33 -6.79
CA GLN A 488 8.28 14.36 -7.24
C GLN A 488 8.78 12.91 -7.20
N GLY A 489 10.09 12.70 -7.31
CA GLY A 489 10.70 11.38 -7.19
C GLY A 489 10.83 10.88 -5.75
N HIS A 490 10.65 11.74 -4.75
CA HIS A 490 10.86 11.39 -3.35
C HIS A 490 9.87 10.33 -2.86
N ALA A 491 10.33 9.40 -2.01
CA ALA A 491 9.51 8.33 -1.44
C ALA A 491 8.21 8.84 -0.81
N PHE A 492 8.25 9.90 -0.03
CA PHE A 492 7.08 10.48 0.63
C PHE A 492 6.06 11.03 -0.37
N TYR A 493 6.54 11.66 -1.46
CA TYR A 493 5.67 12.14 -2.54
C TYR A 493 4.97 10.97 -3.26
N GLY A 494 5.71 9.91 -3.55
CA GLY A 494 5.17 8.71 -4.19
C GLY A 494 4.16 7.98 -3.30
N SER A 495 4.50 7.77 -2.03
CA SER A 495 3.63 7.11 -1.05
C SER A 495 2.35 7.91 -0.79
N ALA A 496 2.44 9.25 -0.76
CA ALA A 496 1.26 10.13 -0.68
C ALA A 496 0.27 9.90 -1.84
N ARG A 497 0.77 9.43 -2.98
CA ARG A 497 0.02 9.18 -4.23
C ARG A 497 -0.17 7.70 -4.53
N LEU A 498 0.03 6.85 -3.51
CA LEU A 498 -0.17 5.40 -3.59
C LEU A 498 0.69 4.70 -4.65
N PHE A 499 1.93 5.17 -4.86
CA PHE A 499 2.91 4.44 -5.67
C PHE A 499 3.33 3.14 -4.98
N ASP A 500 3.14 3.07 -3.67
CA ASP A 500 3.32 1.90 -2.82
C ASP A 500 2.10 1.69 -1.89
N ASP A 501 2.12 0.62 -1.13
CA ASP A 501 1.14 0.29 -0.10
C ASP A 501 1.58 0.80 1.28
N GLY A 502 2.74 1.48 1.36
CA GLY A 502 3.29 2.15 2.53
C GLY A 502 4.81 2.19 2.54
N LEU A 503 5.36 3.22 3.19
CA LEU A 503 6.77 3.26 3.52
C LEU A 503 7.02 2.41 4.75
N ILE A 504 8.12 1.66 4.74
CA ILE A 504 8.54 0.83 5.87
C ILE A 504 9.97 1.13 6.28
N ASP A 505 10.26 0.95 7.57
CA ASP A 505 11.63 0.89 8.07
C ASP A 505 12.34 -0.30 7.40
N PRO A 506 13.55 -0.13 6.84
CA PRO A 506 14.30 -1.24 6.24
C PRO A 506 14.40 -2.47 7.14
N ARG A 507 14.49 -2.27 8.45
CA ARG A 507 14.57 -3.33 9.47
C ARG A 507 13.30 -4.17 9.62
N ASP A 508 12.16 -3.65 9.18
CA ASP A 508 10.88 -4.36 9.17
C ASP A 508 10.66 -5.21 7.91
N THR A 509 11.54 -5.10 6.90
CA THR A 509 11.34 -5.73 5.58
C THR A 509 11.09 -7.23 5.67
N ARG A 510 11.90 -7.97 6.44
CA ARG A 510 11.71 -9.43 6.60
C ARG A 510 10.37 -9.77 7.25
N ARG A 511 9.96 -9.03 8.27
CA ARG A 511 8.69 -9.23 8.99
C ARG A 511 7.48 -8.96 8.09
N VAL A 512 7.53 -7.84 7.33
CA VAL A 512 6.49 -7.48 6.37
C VAL A 512 6.41 -8.51 5.24
N LEU A 513 7.57 -8.95 4.73
CA LEU A 513 7.64 -9.98 3.70
C LEU A 513 7.06 -11.32 4.18
N ALA A 514 7.42 -11.78 5.37
CA ALA A 514 6.89 -13.02 5.94
C ALA A 514 5.36 -12.97 6.11
N LEU A 515 4.84 -11.84 6.61
CA LEU A 515 3.41 -11.64 6.75
C LEU A 515 2.68 -11.65 5.40
N THR A 516 3.17 -10.89 4.42
CA THR A 516 2.55 -10.78 3.09
C THR A 516 2.61 -12.09 2.31
N LEU A 517 3.71 -12.84 2.38
CA LEU A 517 3.80 -14.20 1.84
C LEU A 517 2.77 -15.14 2.46
N SER A 518 2.56 -15.03 3.78
CA SER A 518 1.54 -15.80 4.48
C SER A 518 0.12 -15.44 4.01
N VAL A 519 -0.15 -14.13 3.78
CA VAL A 519 -1.43 -13.64 3.23
C VAL A 519 -1.67 -14.21 1.85
N CYS A 520 -0.70 -14.07 0.94
CA CYS A 520 -0.78 -14.57 -0.43
C CYS A 520 -0.97 -16.09 -0.48
N ARG A 521 -0.25 -16.84 0.35
CA ARG A 521 -0.39 -18.30 0.45
C ARG A 521 -1.82 -18.69 0.83
N ASP A 522 -2.38 -18.07 1.86
CA ASP A 522 -3.73 -18.39 2.31
C ASP A 522 -4.76 -18.03 1.23
N ALA A 523 -4.58 -16.93 0.51
CA ALA A 523 -5.44 -16.53 -0.59
C ALA A 523 -5.47 -17.57 -1.73
N ARG A 524 -4.32 -18.12 -2.08
CA ARG A 524 -4.21 -19.15 -3.12
C ARG A 524 -4.88 -20.47 -2.73
N GLN A 525 -4.80 -20.82 -1.45
CA GLN A 525 -5.33 -22.09 -0.93
C GLN A 525 -6.78 -22.00 -0.44
N ARG A 526 -7.30 -20.75 -0.27
CA ARG A 526 -8.63 -20.54 0.30
C ARG A 526 -9.72 -20.88 -0.69
N ASP A 527 -10.63 -21.74 -0.27
CA ASP A 527 -11.89 -21.99 -0.96
C ASP A 527 -12.89 -20.86 -0.65
N VAL A 528 -13.33 -20.16 -1.68
CA VAL A 528 -14.34 -19.10 -1.60
C VAL A 528 -15.56 -19.55 -2.39
N ARG A 529 -16.75 -19.36 -1.83
CA ARG A 529 -18.00 -19.78 -2.42
C ARG A 529 -18.78 -18.55 -2.89
N PRO A 530 -18.66 -18.17 -4.17
CA PRO A 530 -19.45 -17.09 -4.75
C PRO A 530 -20.94 -17.40 -4.71
N ASN A 531 -21.75 -16.36 -4.65
CA ASN A 531 -23.21 -16.47 -4.79
C ASN A 531 -23.77 -15.69 -5.98
N ASP A 532 -22.89 -15.10 -6.79
CA ASP A 532 -23.13 -14.37 -8.05
C ASP A 532 -23.95 -13.07 -7.92
N PHE A 533 -24.74 -12.90 -6.87
CA PHE A 533 -25.61 -11.74 -6.67
C PHE A 533 -25.17 -10.82 -5.51
N GLY A 534 -24.32 -11.32 -4.64
CA GLY A 534 -24.13 -10.74 -3.32
C GLY A 534 -25.24 -11.20 -2.35
N VAL A 535 -25.08 -10.83 -1.09
CA VAL A 535 -26.09 -11.10 -0.07
C VAL A 535 -27.28 -10.17 -0.30
N ALA A 536 -28.49 -10.74 -0.42
CA ALA A 536 -29.70 -9.94 -0.53
C ALA A 536 -29.90 -9.16 0.77
N ARG A 537 -30.17 -7.88 0.63
CA ARG A 537 -30.42 -6.98 1.74
C ARG A 537 -31.88 -6.62 1.77
N PHE A 538 -32.44 -6.52 2.97
CA PHE A 538 -33.85 -6.17 3.14
C PHE A 538 -34.10 -4.74 2.68
#